data_470f2081665cd4f66613cd8af7b281f2
#
_entry.id   470f2081665cd4f66613cd8af7b281f2
#
_cell.length_a   1.000
_cell.length_b   1.000
_cell.length_c   1.000
_cell.angle_alpha   90.00
_cell.angle_beta   90.00
_cell.angle_gamma   90.00
#
_symmetry.space_group_name_H-M   'P 1'
#
loop_
_entity.id
_entity.type
_entity.pdbx_description
1 polymer ?
#
loop_
_entity_poly.entity_id
_entity_poly.type
_entity_poly.pdbx_seq_one_letter_code
_entity_poly.pdbx_strand_id
1 'polypeptide(L)'
;MSVPFHEASIEMDAIADNTRHLRRLTGVEVIAVVKANGYGHGAAASAVAALSGGATRLGVADIAEAVDLRRQGINAPIIAWLHQPGERFEAAAAEGIELGISSFDQLEAAGAVAGGDVAVHLKLETGLSRNGIAPGDWGRVFAEAARLERIGRIRIVGLFSHVSNTSPADDRAALARFEEGTRAAASAGIHPEIRHIAATAAAIDLPETRLDAVRIGIGLYGLSPFDDRSSAELGLRPAMTLRGAVAAVRRVPAGSGVSYGYDHRTNRDTTLALVPLGYADGIPRQASGRGPVVINGQRFTVAGRVAMDQFVVDVGDAHVAVGDEVVLFGDPTLGVPSATEWANAASTINYEIVARIGNRVPRSNS
;
A
#
# COMPACT_ATOMS: atom_id res chain seq x y z
N MET A 1 -28.51 -7.48 -11.34
CA MET A 1 -27.46 -8.48 -10.94
C MET A 1 -27.64 -8.73 -9.45
N SER A 2 -27.48 -9.97 -8.98
CA SER A 2 -27.55 -10.26 -7.52
C SER A 2 -26.32 -9.66 -6.83
N VAL A 3 -26.53 -9.10 -5.63
CA VAL A 3 -25.44 -8.62 -4.77
C VAL A 3 -24.54 -9.81 -4.44
N PRO A 4 -23.21 -9.72 -4.58
CA PRO A 4 -22.31 -10.81 -4.20
C PRO A 4 -22.35 -11.06 -2.69
N PHE A 5 -22.07 -12.29 -2.27
CA PHE A 5 -22.02 -12.62 -0.84
C PHE A 5 -21.05 -11.69 -0.09
N HIS A 6 -19.85 -11.51 -0.62
CA HIS A 6 -18.91 -10.45 -0.31
C HIS A 6 -17.89 -10.29 -1.44
N GLU A 7 -17.41 -9.08 -1.67
CA GLU A 7 -16.34 -8.80 -2.63
C GLU A 7 -15.62 -7.48 -2.33
N ALA A 8 -14.42 -7.36 -2.84
CA ALA A 8 -13.71 -6.10 -3.01
C ALA A 8 -13.74 -5.73 -4.50
N SER A 9 -14.58 -4.79 -4.86
CA SER A 9 -14.62 -4.23 -6.21
C SER A 9 -13.49 -3.22 -6.37
N ILE A 10 -12.67 -3.36 -7.42
CA ILE A 10 -11.50 -2.51 -7.66
C ILE A 10 -11.68 -1.76 -8.98
N GLU A 11 -11.73 -0.45 -8.89
CA GLU A 11 -11.80 0.43 -10.05
C GLU A 11 -10.39 0.69 -10.62
N MET A 12 -10.02 -0.02 -11.69
CA MET A 12 -8.70 0.09 -12.31
C MET A 12 -8.45 1.46 -12.91
N ASP A 13 -9.48 2.08 -13.47
CA ASP A 13 -9.42 3.46 -13.99
C ASP A 13 -9.09 4.47 -12.89
N ALA A 14 -9.55 4.25 -11.65
CA ALA A 14 -9.19 5.11 -10.53
C ALA A 14 -7.68 5.05 -10.25
N ILE A 15 -7.07 3.85 -10.29
CA ILE A 15 -5.61 3.69 -10.12
C ILE A 15 -4.85 4.40 -11.23
N ALA A 16 -5.28 4.25 -12.48
CA ALA A 16 -4.65 4.92 -13.61
C ALA A 16 -4.77 6.45 -13.51
N ASP A 17 -5.95 6.96 -13.15
CA ASP A 17 -6.21 8.39 -13.00
C ASP A 17 -5.43 9.01 -11.83
N ASN A 18 -5.39 8.34 -10.69
CA ASN A 18 -4.58 8.75 -9.53
C ASN A 18 -3.09 8.81 -9.89
N THR A 19 -2.61 7.81 -10.62
CA THR A 19 -1.21 7.78 -11.10
C THR A 19 -0.92 8.97 -12.01
N ARG A 20 -1.78 9.21 -12.98
CA ARG A 20 -1.68 10.34 -13.93
C ARG A 20 -1.74 11.68 -13.22
N HIS A 21 -2.62 11.82 -12.23
CA HIS A 21 -2.74 13.01 -11.40
C HIS A 21 -1.46 13.28 -10.63
N LEU A 22 -0.94 12.28 -9.90
CA LEU A 22 0.27 12.41 -9.07
C LEU A 22 1.52 12.63 -9.92
N ARG A 23 1.62 12.00 -11.11
CA ARG A 23 2.70 12.28 -12.06
C ARG A 23 2.68 13.73 -12.53
N ARG A 24 1.51 14.29 -12.84
CA ARG A 24 1.40 15.71 -13.21
C ARG A 24 1.73 16.63 -12.06
N LEU A 25 1.27 16.31 -10.84
CA LEU A 25 1.53 17.10 -9.63
C LEU A 25 3.02 17.16 -9.30
N THR A 26 3.72 16.04 -9.43
CA THR A 26 5.13 15.94 -9.06
C THR A 26 6.08 16.40 -10.18
N GLY A 27 5.68 16.23 -11.44
CA GLY A 27 6.47 16.60 -12.61
C GLY A 27 7.67 15.70 -12.88
N VAL A 28 7.82 14.59 -12.15
CA VAL A 28 8.95 13.64 -12.26
C VAL A 28 8.47 12.22 -12.52
N GLU A 29 9.37 11.26 -12.66
CA GLU A 29 9.03 9.86 -12.84
C GLU A 29 8.27 9.29 -11.63
N VAL A 30 7.35 8.36 -11.89
CA VAL A 30 6.60 7.64 -10.87
C VAL A 30 7.02 6.19 -10.82
N ILE A 31 7.52 5.77 -9.66
CA ILE A 31 7.69 4.36 -9.28
C ILE A 31 6.41 3.95 -8.57
N ALA A 32 5.57 3.14 -9.23
CA ALA A 32 4.31 2.67 -8.66
C ALA A 32 4.57 1.51 -7.71
N VAL A 33 4.18 1.66 -6.43
CA VAL A 33 4.44 0.67 -5.39
C VAL A 33 3.26 -0.28 -5.27
N VAL A 34 3.45 -1.52 -5.72
CA VAL A 34 2.41 -2.55 -5.81
C VAL A 34 2.66 -3.76 -4.90
N LYS A 35 3.52 -3.62 -3.90
CA LYS A 35 3.79 -4.63 -2.86
C LYS A 35 2.53 -5.02 -2.09
N ALA A 36 2.59 -6.11 -1.31
CA ALA A 36 1.49 -6.61 -0.50
C ALA A 36 0.20 -6.79 -1.33
N ASN A 37 0.34 -7.49 -2.48
CA ASN A 37 -0.74 -7.71 -3.43
C ASN A 37 -1.41 -6.39 -3.89
N GLY A 38 -0.60 -5.37 -4.25
CA GLY A 38 -1.12 -4.05 -4.63
C GLY A 38 -1.87 -3.38 -3.48
N TYR A 39 -1.32 -3.39 -2.26
CA TYR A 39 -2.02 -2.92 -1.05
C TYR A 39 -3.42 -3.56 -0.90
N GLY A 40 -3.54 -4.84 -1.26
CA GLY A 40 -4.79 -5.59 -1.22
C GLY A 40 -5.68 -5.46 -2.45
N HIS A 41 -5.31 -4.63 -3.44
CA HIS A 41 -6.10 -4.38 -4.65
C HIS A 41 -5.85 -5.35 -5.81
N GLY A 42 -4.84 -6.24 -5.68
CA GLY A 42 -4.38 -7.11 -6.77
C GLY A 42 -3.16 -6.51 -7.47
N ALA A 43 -1.97 -7.14 -7.28
CA ALA A 43 -0.70 -6.56 -7.70
C ALA A 43 -0.58 -6.36 -9.21
N ALA A 44 -0.88 -7.40 -10.01
CA ALA A 44 -0.70 -7.33 -11.46
C ALA A 44 -1.67 -6.36 -12.13
N ALA A 45 -2.96 -6.40 -11.75
CA ALA A 45 -3.96 -5.48 -12.28
C ALA A 45 -3.63 -4.02 -11.92
N SER A 46 -3.24 -3.78 -10.65
CA SER A 46 -2.78 -2.46 -10.20
C SER A 46 -1.53 -1.98 -10.93
N ALA A 47 -0.58 -2.90 -11.21
CA ALA A 47 0.62 -2.58 -11.98
C ALA A 47 0.27 -2.14 -13.40
N VAL A 48 -0.59 -2.88 -14.11
CA VAL A 48 -1.06 -2.52 -15.45
C VAL A 48 -1.75 -1.15 -15.44
N ALA A 49 -2.67 -0.92 -14.50
CA ALA A 49 -3.38 0.35 -14.36
C ALA A 49 -2.41 1.52 -14.08
N ALA A 50 -1.47 1.35 -13.16
CA ALA A 50 -0.48 2.39 -12.84
C ALA A 50 0.44 2.70 -14.03
N LEU A 51 0.90 1.68 -14.77
CA LEU A 51 1.70 1.86 -15.98
C LEU A 51 0.90 2.60 -17.07
N SER A 52 -0.38 2.28 -17.26
CA SER A 52 -1.25 3.01 -18.18
C SER A 52 -1.47 4.47 -17.75
N GLY A 53 -1.44 4.74 -16.45
CA GLY A 53 -1.46 6.08 -15.85
C GLY A 53 -0.14 6.85 -15.99
N GLY A 54 0.93 6.21 -16.47
CA GLY A 54 2.22 6.82 -16.76
C GLY A 54 3.31 6.56 -15.71
N ALA A 55 3.15 5.56 -14.83
CA ALA A 55 4.27 5.07 -14.05
C ALA A 55 5.33 4.46 -14.97
N THR A 56 6.61 4.65 -14.65
CA THR A 56 7.74 4.18 -15.46
C THR A 56 8.42 2.95 -14.88
N ARG A 57 8.26 2.74 -13.57
CA ARG A 57 8.81 1.61 -12.81
C ARG A 57 7.78 1.11 -11.80
N LEU A 58 7.99 -0.10 -11.32
CA LEU A 58 7.23 -0.68 -10.22
C LEU A 58 8.14 -0.89 -9.01
N GLY A 59 7.55 -0.89 -7.82
CA GLY A 59 8.24 -1.18 -6.59
C GLY A 59 7.51 -2.23 -5.77
N VAL A 60 8.23 -3.25 -5.32
CA VAL A 60 7.70 -4.34 -4.49
C VAL A 60 8.58 -4.55 -3.26
N ALA A 61 8.07 -5.33 -2.29
CA ALA A 61 8.84 -5.59 -1.09
C ALA A 61 9.99 -6.56 -1.36
N ASP A 62 9.72 -7.71 -1.96
CA ASP A 62 10.68 -8.80 -2.12
C ASP A 62 10.72 -9.34 -3.55
N ILE A 63 11.67 -10.23 -3.79
CA ILE A 63 11.91 -10.86 -5.10
C ILE A 63 10.74 -11.75 -5.51
N ALA A 64 10.06 -12.41 -4.56
CA ALA A 64 8.94 -13.30 -4.89
C ALA A 64 7.77 -12.52 -5.48
N GLU A 65 7.43 -11.35 -4.92
CA GLU A 65 6.43 -10.44 -5.48
C GLU A 65 6.82 -9.97 -6.90
N ALA A 66 8.10 -9.66 -7.12
CA ALA A 66 8.58 -9.24 -8.44
C ALA A 66 8.50 -10.37 -9.48
N VAL A 67 8.92 -11.58 -9.11
CA VAL A 67 8.84 -12.78 -9.98
C VAL A 67 7.39 -13.11 -10.31
N ASP A 68 6.48 -12.98 -9.37
CA ASP A 68 5.05 -13.19 -9.62
C ASP A 68 4.48 -12.18 -10.64
N LEU A 69 4.91 -10.93 -10.58
CA LEU A 69 4.54 -9.92 -11.59
C LEU A 69 5.12 -10.29 -12.98
N ARG A 70 6.37 -10.75 -13.06
CA ARG A 70 6.98 -11.24 -14.33
C ARG A 70 6.18 -12.40 -14.91
N ARG A 71 5.81 -13.40 -14.11
CA ARG A 71 4.98 -14.53 -14.52
C ARG A 71 3.61 -14.11 -15.06
N GLN A 72 3.09 -12.97 -14.60
CA GLN A 72 1.84 -12.39 -15.07
C GLN A 72 2.03 -11.43 -16.26
N GLY A 73 3.21 -11.41 -16.89
CA GLY A 73 3.49 -10.70 -18.13
C GLY A 73 3.88 -9.22 -17.94
N ILE A 74 4.20 -8.78 -16.74
CA ILE A 74 4.67 -7.42 -16.50
C ILE A 74 6.14 -7.29 -16.90
N ASN A 75 6.44 -6.48 -17.92
CA ASN A 75 7.80 -6.30 -18.47
C ASN A 75 8.46 -4.98 -18.03
N ALA A 76 7.74 -4.07 -17.39
CA ALA A 76 8.30 -2.82 -16.88
C ALA A 76 9.42 -3.08 -15.86
N PRO A 77 10.39 -2.16 -15.65
CA PRO A 77 11.37 -2.27 -14.58
C PRO A 77 10.70 -2.45 -13.21
N ILE A 78 11.19 -3.38 -12.38
CA ILE A 78 10.66 -3.68 -11.05
C ILE A 78 11.80 -3.63 -10.05
N ILE A 79 11.64 -2.84 -8.98
CA ILE A 79 12.59 -2.75 -7.87
C ILE A 79 12.08 -3.60 -6.71
N ALA A 80 12.85 -4.57 -6.24
CA ALA A 80 12.65 -5.28 -4.97
C ALA A 80 13.67 -4.78 -3.95
N TRP A 81 13.23 -4.38 -2.75
CA TRP A 81 14.10 -3.67 -1.80
C TRP A 81 14.23 -4.30 -0.41
N LEU A 82 13.59 -5.42 -0.14
CA LEU A 82 13.71 -6.15 1.12
C LEU A 82 14.18 -7.57 0.82
N HIS A 83 15.33 -7.93 1.35
CA HIS A 83 15.97 -9.20 1.12
C HIS A 83 16.23 -9.91 2.44
N GLN A 84 16.10 -11.24 2.45
CA GLN A 84 16.47 -12.05 3.61
C GLN A 84 18.00 -12.13 3.77
N PRO A 85 18.51 -12.35 4.97
CA PRO A 85 19.94 -12.63 5.16
C PRO A 85 20.39 -13.83 4.32
N GLY A 86 21.48 -13.67 3.56
CA GLY A 86 22.00 -14.71 2.67
C GLY A 86 21.17 -14.93 1.40
N GLU A 87 20.31 -13.99 1.03
CA GLU A 87 19.54 -14.02 -0.22
C GLU A 87 20.47 -14.23 -1.42
N ARG A 88 20.07 -15.12 -2.31
CA ARG A 88 20.73 -15.36 -3.59
C ARG A 88 19.99 -14.64 -4.70
N PHE A 89 20.70 -13.85 -5.46
CA PHE A 89 20.09 -12.94 -6.43
C PHE A 89 20.00 -13.48 -7.87
N GLU A 90 20.37 -14.73 -8.10
CA GLU A 90 20.36 -15.35 -9.44
C GLU A 90 18.95 -15.35 -10.07
N ALA A 91 17.91 -15.62 -9.26
CA ALA A 91 16.53 -15.60 -9.75
C ALA A 91 16.09 -14.18 -10.14
N ALA A 92 16.46 -13.19 -9.34
CA ALA A 92 16.16 -11.78 -9.63
C ALA A 92 16.90 -11.31 -10.89
N ALA A 93 18.18 -11.66 -11.03
CA ALA A 93 18.98 -11.31 -12.19
C ALA A 93 18.44 -11.94 -13.47
N ALA A 94 18.04 -13.23 -13.43
CA ALA A 94 17.46 -13.92 -14.58
C ALA A 94 16.16 -13.30 -15.08
N GLU A 95 15.38 -12.69 -14.19
CA GLU A 95 14.11 -12.01 -14.47
C GLU A 95 14.28 -10.50 -14.69
N GLY A 96 15.50 -9.98 -14.70
CA GLY A 96 15.78 -8.55 -14.88
C GLY A 96 15.16 -7.67 -13.78
N ILE A 97 15.15 -8.16 -12.54
CA ILE A 97 14.64 -7.42 -11.38
C ILE A 97 15.75 -6.54 -10.82
N GLU A 98 15.46 -5.27 -10.59
CA GLU A 98 16.35 -4.31 -9.98
C GLU A 98 16.38 -4.52 -8.45
N LEU A 99 17.57 -4.54 -7.83
CA LEU A 99 17.74 -4.85 -6.41
C LEU A 99 18.02 -3.61 -5.58
N GLY A 100 17.24 -3.39 -4.53
CA GLY A 100 17.53 -2.38 -3.52
C GLY A 100 18.56 -2.89 -2.51
N ILE A 101 19.80 -2.47 -2.61
CA ILE A 101 20.95 -2.91 -1.78
C ILE A 101 21.08 -2.02 -0.56
N SER A 102 21.00 -2.63 0.62
CA SER A 102 20.99 -1.95 1.93
C SER A 102 22.20 -2.24 2.80
N SER A 103 23.10 -3.14 2.37
CA SER A 103 24.30 -3.52 3.12
C SER A 103 25.46 -3.92 2.19
N PHE A 104 26.64 -3.98 2.76
CA PHE A 104 27.83 -4.47 2.05
C PHE A 104 27.69 -5.92 1.61
N ASP A 105 27.16 -6.79 2.47
CA ASP A 105 26.98 -8.21 2.17
C ASP A 105 25.99 -8.44 1.01
N GLN A 106 24.92 -7.65 0.95
CA GLN A 106 23.99 -7.66 -0.19
C GLN A 106 24.68 -7.21 -1.48
N LEU A 107 25.55 -6.19 -1.40
CA LEU A 107 26.31 -5.73 -2.56
C LEU A 107 27.27 -6.82 -3.07
N GLU A 108 28.00 -7.49 -2.16
CA GLU A 108 28.88 -8.62 -2.51
C GLU A 108 28.08 -9.76 -3.15
N ALA A 109 26.92 -10.11 -2.58
CA ALA A 109 26.03 -11.13 -3.14
C ALA A 109 25.53 -10.77 -4.55
N ALA A 110 25.15 -9.52 -4.81
CA ALA A 110 24.78 -9.06 -6.13
C ALA A 110 25.97 -9.14 -7.12
N GLY A 111 27.16 -8.72 -6.69
CA GLY A 111 28.41 -8.84 -7.48
C GLY A 111 28.86 -10.28 -7.74
N ALA A 112 28.43 -11.24 -6.94
CA ALA A 112 28.76 -12.66 -7.08
C ALA A 112 27.89 -13.40 -8.12
N VAL A 113 26.77 -12.84 -8.56
CA VAL A 113 25.86 -13.46 -9.53
C VAL A 113 26.59 -13.79 -10.84
N ALA A 114 26.44 -15.01 -11.31
CA ALA A 114 27.03 -15.45 -12.58
C ALA A 114 26.44 -14.67 -13.77
N GLY A 115 27.27 -14.27 -14.71
CA GLY A 115 26.87 -13.45 -15.87
C GLY A 115 27.00 -11.96 -15.65
N GLY A 116 26.98 -11.46 -14.43
CA GLY A 116 27.10 -10.01 -14.14
C GLY A 116 25.91 -9.16 -14.58
N ASP A 117 26.12 -7.85 -14.67
CA ASP A 117 25.15 -6.80 -15.06
C ASP A 117 23.87 -6.77 -14.20
N VAL A 118 24.00 -7.09 -12.93
CA VAL A 118 22.87 -7.02 -11.98
C VAL A 118 22.51 -5.56 -11.72
N ALA A 119 21.29 -5.16 -12.04
CA ALA A 119 20.79 -3.80 -11.80
C ALA A 119 20.54 -3.56 -10.31
N VAL A 120 21.16 -2.52 -9.74
CA VAL A 120 21.07 -2.24 -8.30
C VAL A 120 20.69 -0.78 -8.01
N HIS A 121 19.95 -0.58 -6.93
CA HIS A 121 19.71 0.72 -6.31
C HIS A 121 20.33 0.72 -4.92
N LEU A 122 21.32 1.57 -4.67
CA LEU A 122 21.94 1.67 -3.35
C LEU A 122 21.04 2.45 -2.40
N LYS A 123 20.67 1.85 -1.29
CA LYS A 123 19.81 2.45 -0.29
C LYS A 123 20.61 3.07 0.83
N LEU A 124 20.45 4.37 1.05
CA LEU A 124 21.12 5.11 2.12
C LEU A 124 20.23 5.20 3.35
N GLU A 125 20.82 5.03 4.53
CA GLU A 125 20.20 5.42 5.79
C GLU A 125 20.39 6.92 6.00
N THR A 126 19.26 7.64 6.16
CA THR A 126 19.25 9.10 6.23
C THR A 126 18.47 9.66 7.42
N GLY A 127 18.09 8.80 8.37
CA GLY A 127 17.44 9.23 9.62
C GLY A 127 16.20 8.43 10.02
N LEU A 128 15.66 7.58 9.12
CA LEU A 128 14.51 6.73 9.47
C LEU A 128 14.88 5.60 10.44
N SER A 129 16.16 5.23 10.53
CA SER A 129 16.70 4.19 11.41
C SER A 129 16.03 2.82 11.24
N ARG A 130 15.65 2.48 10.02
CA ARG A 130 14.96 1.22 9.71
C ARG A 130 15.77 0.27 8.84
N ASN A 131 16.38 0.77 7.78
CA ASN A 131 17.15 -0.01 6.81
C ASN A 131 17.90 0.91 5.84
N GLY A 132 19.11 0.53 5.44
CA GLY A 132 19.96 1.28 4.50
C GLY A 132 21.42 1.26 4.92
N ILE A 133 22.31 1.63 4.01
CA ILE A 133 23.76 1.74 4.23
C ILE A 133 24.01 2.93 5.15
N ALA A 134 24.57 2.66 6.33
CA ALA A 134 24.88 3.68 7.33
C ALA A 134 25.92 4.68 6.81
N PRO A 135 25.88 5.97 7.22
CA PRO A 135 26.86 6.97 6.77
C PRO A 135 28.31 6.57 6.99
N GLY A 136 28.62 5.86 8.09
CA GLY A 136 29.95 5.35 8.39
C GLY A 136 30.47 4.30 7.39
N ASP A 137 29.58 3.62 6.68
CA ASP A 137 29.91 2.58 5.70
C ASP A 137 29.92 3.10 4.24
N TRP A 138 29.48 4.32 3.98
CA TRP A 138 29.37 4.85 2.62
C TRP A 138 30.68 4.74 1.85
N GLY A 139 31.80 5.14 2.44
CA GLY A 139 33.09 5.08 1.76
C GLY A 139 33.47 3.68 1.30
N ARG A 140 33.31 2.68 2.16
CA ARG A 140 33.59 1.27 1.85
C ARG A 140 32.64 0.71 0.79
N VAL A 141 31.34 0.94 0.98
CA VAL A 141 30.31 0.39 0.07
C VAL A 141 30.41 1.04 -1.31
N PHE A 142 30.61 2.35 -1.39
CA PHE A 142 30.72 3.04 -2.69
C PHE A 142 31.99 2.66 -3.44
N ALA A 143 33.12 2.50 -2.75
CA ALA A 143 34.35 2.02 -3.38
C ALA A 143 34.18 0.63 -4.01
N GLU A 144 33.54 -0.28 -3.28
CA GLU A 144 33.25 -1.62 -3.78
C GLU A 144 32.20 -1.62 -4.90
N ALA A 145 31.11 -0.84 -4.78
CA ALA A 145 30.09 -0.72 -5.81
C ALA A 145 30.70 -0.18 -7.14
N ALA A 146 31.52 0.88 -7.07
CA ALA A 146 32.21 1.40 -8.25
C ALA A 146 33.19 0.38 -8.85
N ARG A 147 33.85 -0.42 -8.02
CA ARG A 147 34.71 -1.52 -8.49
C ARG A 147 33.91 -2.57 -9.24
N LEU A 148 32.80 -3.05 -8.65
CA LEU A 148 31.94 -4.07 -9.24
C LEU A 148 31.29 -3.58 -10.56
N GLU A 149 30.88 -2.33 -10.61
CA GLU A 149 30.32 -1.73 -11.83
C GLU A 149 31.36 -1.65 -12.95
N ARG A 150 32.59 -1.19 -12.63
CA ARG A 150 33.69 -1.09 -13.62
C ARG A 150 34.06 -2.43 -14.24
N ILE A 151 33.93 -3.53 -13.49
CA ILE A 151 34.20 -4.88 -14.00
C ILE A 151 32.96 -5.59 -14.56
N GLY A 152 31.82 -4.86 -14.73
CA GLY A 152 30.60 -5.36 -15.35
C GLY A 152 29.84 -6.38 -14.50
N ARG A 153 30.03 -6.39 -13.17
CA ARG A 153 29.29 -7.31 -12.28
C ARG A 153 27.92 -6.78 -11.90
N ILE A 154 27.81 -5.47 -11.70
CA ILE A 154 26.58 -4.77 -11.41
C ILE A 154 26.45 -3.54 -12.30
N ARG A 155 25.23 -3.00 -12.38
CA ARG A 155 24.92 -1.69 -12.95
C ARG A 155 24.18 -0.87 -11.91
N ILE A 156 24.72 0.28 -11.53
CA ILE A 156 24.12 1.13 -10.50
C ILE A 156 23.05 2.02 -11.14
N VAL A 157 21.81 1.56 -11.11
CA VAL A 157 20.66 2.27 -11.68
C VAL A 157 20.22 3.41 -10.77
N GLY A 158 20.22 3.20 -9.45
CA GLY A 158 19.66 4.18 -8.56
C GLY A 158 20.37 4.39 -7.24
N LEU A 159 20.09 5.55 -6.66
CA LEU A 159 20.41 5.88 -5.28
C LEU A 159 19.11 6.29 -4.58
N PHE A 160 18.81 5.72 -3.41
CA PHE A 160 17.54 6.03 -2.75
C PHE A 160 17.60 6.01 -1.22
N SER A 161 16.58 6.63 -0.62
CA SER A 161 16.32 6.57 0.81
C SER A 161 14.81 6.63 1.07
N HIS A 162 14.42 6.93 2.31
CA HIS A 162 13.02 7.05 2.71
C HIS A 162 12.91 8.04 3.85
N VAL A 163 11.94 8.95 3.77
CA VAL A 163 11.66 9.94 4.79
C VAL A 163 10.69 9.41 5.85
N SER A 164 10.68 10.04 7.01
CA SER A 164 9.90 9.58 8.16
C SER A 164 8.44 10.00 8.14
N ASN A 165 8.12 11.11 7.45
CA ASN A 165 6.85 11.85 7.54
C ASN A 165 6.53 12.31 8.97
N THR A 166 7.54 12.48 9.83
CA THR A 166 7.37 12.97 11.20
C THR A 166 7.09 14.46 11.22
N SER A 167 7.93 15.23 10.52
CA SER A 167 7.76 16.67 10.29
C SER A 167 8.48 17.09 9.00
N PRO A 168 8.09 18.25 8.41
CA PRO A 168 8.83 18.82 7.28
C PRO A 168 10.31 19.10 7.59
N ALA A 169 10.63 19.44 8.85
CA ALA A 169 12.00 19.71 9.27
C ALA A 169 12.85 18.42 9.30
N ASP A 170 12.31 17.33 9.86
CA ASP A 170 12.98 16.01 9.88
C ASP A 170 13.18 15.48 8.48
N ASP A 171 12.18 15.61 7.61
CA ASP A 171 12.26 15.12 6.24
C ASP A 171 13.25 15.93 5.39
N ARG A 172 13.38 17.25 5.62
CA ARG A 172 14.45 18.08 5.02
C ARG A 172 15.84 17.70 5.54
N ALA A 173 15.96 17.38 6.82
CA ALA A 173 17.22 16.89 7.38
C ALA A 173 17.63 15.55 6.76
N ALA A 174 16.66 14.65 6.52
CA ALA A 174 16.87 13.40 5.81
C ALA A 174 17.29 13.65 4.34
N LEU A 175 16.68 14.61 3.66
CA LEU A 175 17.08 15.02 2.31
C LEU A 175 18.53 15.56 2.29
N ALA A 176 18.88 16.46 3.20
CA ALA A 176 20.25 17.01 3.27
C ALA A 176 21.29 15.89 3.46
N ARG A 177 20.99 14.91 4.33
CA ARG A 177 21.86 13.74 4.51
C ARG A 177 21.90 12.83 3.28
N PHE A 178 20.80 12.71 2.54
CA PHE A 178 20.77 11.99 1.27
C PHE A 178 21.65 12.67 0.21
N GLU A 179 21.65 14.01 0.16
CA GLU A 179 22.52 14.78 -0.73
C GLU A 179 24.01 14.66 -0.37
N GLU A 180 24.35 14.57 0.93
CA GLU A 180 25.71 14.25 1.38
C GLU A 180 26.15 12.88 0.85
N GLY A 181 25.29 11.84 1.01
CA GLY A 181 25.55 10.52 0.45
C GLY A 181 25.66 10.50 -1.06
N THR A 182 24.86 11.31 -1.77
CA THR A 182 24.94 11.46 -3.23
C THR A 182 26.28 12.06 -3.64
N ARG A 183 26.76 13.08 -2.93
CA ARG A 183 28.09 13.67 -3.18
C ARG A 183 29.22 12.66 -2.90
N ALA A 184 29.11 11.90 -1.83
CA ALA A 184 30.09 10.85 -1.51
C ALA A 184 30.11 9.75 -2.58
N ALA A 185 28.94 9.32 -3.07
CA ALA A 185 28.84 8.36 -4.18
C ALA A 185 29.50 8.90 -5.46
N ALA A 186 29.21 10.16 -5.83
CA ALA A 186 29.85 10.81 -6.98
C ALA A 186 31.37 10.89 -6.84
N SER A 187 31.90 11.18 -5.65
CA SER A 187 33.33 11.19 -5.38
C SER A 187 33.99 9.81 -5.53
N ALA A 188 33.22 8.72 -5.37
CA ALA A 188 33.66 7.36 -5.65
C ALA A 188 33.49 6.95 -7.12
N GLY A 189 33.00 7.85 -7.99
CA GLY A 189 32.76 7.61 -9.42
C GLY A 189 31.41 6.98 -9.72
N ILE A 190 30.44 7.01 -8.80
CA ILE A 190 29.09 6.48 -8.98
C ILE A 190 28.17 7.61 -9.48
N HIS A 191 27.53 7.40 -10.63
CA HIS A 191 26.61 8.33 -11.26
C HIS A 191 25.29 7.63 -11.59
N PRO A 192 24.36 7.50 -10.60
CA PRO A 192 23.12 6.76 -10.80
C PRO A 192 22.21 7.46 -11.84
N GLU A 193 21.44 6.66 -12.59
CA GLU A 193 20.46 7.17 -13.56
C GLU A 193 19.31 7.89 -12.85
N ILE A 194 18.93 7.44 -11.64
CA ILE A 194 17.75 7.90 -10.91
C ILE A 194 18.02 8.01 -9.40
N ARG A 195 17.59 9.14 -8.82
CA ARG A 195 17.60 9.35 -7.36
C ARG A 195 16.17 9.50 -6.87
N HIS A 196 15.82 8.79 -5.79
CA HIS A 196 14.46 8.85 -5.28
C HIS A 196 14.42 8.70 -3.75
N ILE A 197 13.73 9.62 -3.06
CA ILE A 197 13.57 9.60 -1.60
C ILE A 197 12.09 9.69 -1.18
N ALA A 198 11.29 10.52 -1.83
CA ALA A 198 9.90 10.77 -1.48
C ALA A 198 9.00 9.56 -1.68
N ALA A 199 8.13 9.30 -0.70
CA ALA A 199 6.92 8.50 -0.84
C ALA A 199 5.71 9.44 -1.02
N THR A 200 4.47 8.92 -1.03
CA THR A 200 3.26 9.68 -1.38
C THR A 200 3.15 11.02 -0.63
N ALA A 201 3.29 11.05 0.69
CA ALA A 201 3.13 12.28 1.48
C ALA A 201 4.17 13.34 1.11
N ALA A 202 5.45 12.98 1.16
CA ALA A 202 6.53 13.90 0.81
C ALA A 202 6.48 14.31 -0.68
N ALA A 203 6.06 13.43 -1.58
CA ALA A 203 5.88 13.75 -2.99
C ALA A 203 4.81 14.84 -3.21
N ILE A 204 3.78 14.89 -2.38
CA ILE A 204 2.74 15.92 -2.41
C ILE A 204 3.25 17.21 -1.78
N ASP A 205 3.74 17.18 -0.53
CA ASP A 205 3.94 18.36 0.32
C ASP A 205 5.37 18.93 0.32
N LEU A 206 6.38 18.15 -0.10
CA LEU A 206 7.78 18.55 -0.07
C LEU A 206 8.41 18.46 -1.47
N PRO A 207 8.13 19.44 -2.36
CA PRO A 207 8.61 19.40 -3.76
C PRO A 207 10.11 19.17 -3.91
N GLU A 208 10.91 19.64 -2.95
CA GLU A 208 12.37 19.47 -2.93
C GLU A 208 12.82 18.02 -2.79
N THR A 209 11.93 17.12 -2.29
CA THR A 209 12.23 15.68 -2.13
C THR A 209 11.93 14.83 -3.36
N ARG A 210 11.34 15.42 -4.40
CA ARG A 210 10.89 14.68 -5.61
C ARG A 210 12.05 14.13 -6.40
N LEU A 211 13.14 14.88 -6.50
CA LEU A 211 14.38 14.52 -7.23
C LEU A 211 14.07 14.06 -8.66
N ASP A 212 14.58 12.88 -9.06
CA ASP A 212 14.37 12.32 -10.40
C ASP A 212 13.10 11.46 -10.47
N ALA A 213 12.68 10.86 -9.33
CA ALA A 213 11.45 10.06 -9.23
C ALA A 213 10.86 10.03 -7.82
N VAL A 214 9.56 9.75 -7.75
CA VAL A 214 8.81 9.54 -6.52
C VAL A 214 8.25 8.13 -6.45
N ARG A 215 8.19 7.56 -5.24
CA ARG A 215 7.57 6.25 -5.00
C ARG A 215 6.16 6.42 -4.47
N ILE A 216 5.19 6.25 -5.34
CA ILE A 216 3.78 6.37 -4.96
C ILE A 216 3.25 5.00 -4.56
N GLY A 217 2.77 4.91 -3.31
CA GLY A 217 2.08 3.73 -2.76
C GLY A 217 0.60 4.04 -2.59
N ILE A 218 0.20 4.45 -1.39
CA ILE A 218 -1.21 4.63 -1.01
C ILE A 218 -1.97 5.58 -1.93
N GLY A 219 -1.30 6.59 -2.47
CA GLY A 219 -1.91 7.54 -3.40
C GLY A 219 -2.35 6.93 -4.73
N LEU A 220 -1.72 5.84 -5.20
CA LEU A 220 -2.19 5.10 -6.37
C LEU A 220 -3.60 4.56 -6.17
N TYR A 221 -3.87 4.08 -4.95
CA TYR A 221 -5.13 3.47 -4.55
C TYR A 221 -6.17 4.50 -4.11
N GLY A 222 -5.84 5.79 -4.27
CA GLY A 222 -6.75 6.89 -4.03
C GLY A 222 -6.99 7.21 -2.56
N LEU A 223 -6.10 6.79 -1.68
CA LEU A 223 -6.22 7.06 -0.25
C LEU A 223 -5.24 8.16 0.18
N SER A 224 -5.71 9.05 1.05
CA SER A 224 -4.89 10.12 1.60
C SER A 224 -3.79 9.54 2.51
N PRO A 225 -2.53 9.99 2.39
CA PRO A 225 -1.46 9.69 3.35
C PRO A 225 -1.51 10.59 4.60
N PHE A 226 -2.49 11.49 4.71
CA PHE A 226 -2.62 12.49 5.77
C PHE A 226 -3.88 12.24 6.60
N ASP A 227 -3.83 12.61 7.88
CA ASP A 227 -4.96 12.48 8.79
C ASP A 227 -5.95 13.67 8.69
N ASP A 228 -5.45 14.82 8.24
CA ASP A 228 -6.16 16.10 8.20
C ASP A 228 -6.71 16.49 6.82
N ARG A 229 -6.39 15.72 5.78
CA ARG A 229 -6.84 15.94 4.40
C ARG A 229 -7.46 14.69 3.80
N SER A 230 -8.65 14.82 3.25
CA SER A 230 -9.36 13.73 2.56
C SER A 230 -8.73 13.39 1.20
N SER A 231 -9.06 12.22 0.67
CA SER A 231 -8.67 11.84 -0.70
C SER A 231 -9.18 12.84 -1.75
N ALA A 232 -10.42 13.29 -1.61
CA ALA A 232 -11.03 14.25 -2.55
C ALA A 232 -10.31 15.61 -2.56
N GLU A 233 -9.88 16.13 -1.40
CA GLU A 233 -9.10 17.38 -1.30
C GLU A 233 -7.74 17.26 -1.97
N LEU A 234 -7.20 16.04 -2.08
CA LEU A 234 -5.95 15.75 -2.79
C LEU A 234 -6.18 15.43 -4.28
N GLY A 235 -7.42 15.46 -4.78
CA GLY A 235 -7.76 15.07 -6.13
C GLY A 235 -7.60 13.57 -6.39
N LEU A 236 -7.67 12.75 -5.35
CA LEU A 236 -7.55 11.30 -5.40
C LEU A 236 -8.92 10.63 -5.29
N ARG A 237 -9.10 9.53 -6.01
CA ARG A 237 -10.32 8.71 -5.98
C ARG A 237 -10.02 7.32 -5.43
N PRO A 238 -10.63 6.91 -4.27
CA PRO A 238 -10.47 5.56 -3.73
C PRO A 238 -10.84 4.49 -4.75
N ALA A 239 -9.96 3.51 -4.93
CA ALA A 239 -10.13 2.48 -5.94
C ALA A 239 -10.84 1.23 -5.43
N MET A 240 -10.87 0.97 -4.12
CA MET A 240 -11.50 -0.22 -3.53
C MET A 240 -12.83 0.11 -2.89
N THR A 241 -13.87 -0.65 -3.24
CA THR A 241 -15.13 -0.73 -2.49
C THR A 241 -15.28 -2.13 -1.90
N LEU A 242 -15.35 -2.23 -0.57
CA LEU A 242 -15.64 -3.48 0.13
C LEU A 242 -17.14 -3.56 0.44
N ARG A 243 -17.81 -4.57 -0.10
CA ARG A 243 -19.24 -4.78 0.05
C ARG A 243 -19.62 -6.25 0.21
N GLY A 244 -20.86 -6.48 0.63
CA GLY A 244 -21.45 -7.81 0.72
C GLY A 244 -22.97 -7.75 0.76
N ALA A 245 -23.62 -8.90 0.85
CA ALA A 245 -25.06 -9.01 1.02
C ALA A 245 -25.41 -9.29 2.48
N VAL A 246 -26.52 -8.72 2.97
CA VAL A 246 -27.10 -9.11 4.25
C VAL A 246 -27.47 -10.59 4.21
N ALA A 247 -26.86 -11.40 5.08
CA ALA A 247 -27.01 -12.86 5.08
C ALA A 247 -28.22 -13.35 5.89
N ALA A 248 -28.62 -12.59 6.92
CA ALA A 248 -29.79 -12.90 7.75
C ALA A 248 -30.34 -11.64 8.39
N VAL A 249 -31.65 -11.64 8.65
CA VAL A 249 -32.36 -10.58 9.37
C VAL A 249 -33.15 -11.21 10.52
N ARG A 250 -33.14 -10.59 11.70
CA ARG A 250 -33.87 -11.10 12.89
C ARG A 250 -34.43 -9.95 13.71
N ARG A 251 -35.73 -9.98 14.00
CA ARG A 251 -36.34 -9.12 15.00
C ARG A 251 -36.07 -9.70 16.41
N VAL A 252 -35.66 -8.83 17.33
CA VAL A 252 -35.34 -9.20 18.72
C VAL A 252 -35.93 -8.19 19.70
N PRO A 253 -36.31 -8.62 20.93
CA PRO A 253 -36.83 -7.71 21.95
C PRO A 253 -35.73 -6.85 22.57
N ALA A 254 -36.16 -5.81 23.29
CA ALA A 254 -35.28 -5.01 24.16
C ALA A 254 -34.50 -5.89 25.16
N GLY A 255 -33.26 -5.52 25.44
CA GLY A 255 -32.37 -6.25 26.34
C GLY A 255 -31.62 -7.42 25.70
N SER A 256 -31.89 -7.74 24.43
CA SER A 256 -31.20 -8.82 23.72
C SER A 256 -29.70 -8.56 23.60
N GLY A 257 -28.85 -9.51 23.96
CA GLY A 257 -27.41 -9.45 23.77
C GLY A 257 -27.02 -9.76 22.32
N VAL A 258 -26.05 -9.02 21.78
CA VAL A 258 -25.61 -9.16 20.41
C VAL A 258 -24.15 -9.60 20.36
N SER A 259 -23.86 -10.69 19.62
CA SER A 259 -22.52 -11.26 19.41
C SER A 259 -21.85 -11.69 20.73
N TYR A 260 -20.56 -12.03 20.65
CA TYR A 260 -19.79 -12.51 21.80
C TYR A 260 -19.66 -11.48 22.92
N GLY A 261 -19.80 -11.92 24.17
CA GLY A 261 -19.63 -11.08 25.36
C GLY A 261 -20.75 -10.11 25.63
N TYR A 262 -21.74 -9.99 24.73
CA TYR A 262 -22.87 -9.07 24.83
C TYR A 262 -22.48 -7.63 25.16
N ASP A 263 -21.38 -7.17 24.55
CA ASP A 263 -20.90 -5.78 24.69
C ASP A 263 -21.91 -4.76 24.12
N HIS A 264 -22.81 -5.23 23.26
CA HIS A 264 -23.99 -4.51 22.79
C HIS A 264 -25.24 -5.22 23.29
N ARG A 265 -26.16 -4.45 23.87
CA ARG A 265 -27.52 -4.92 24.19
C ARG A 265 -28.53 -3.96 23.57
N THR A 266 -29.59 -4.52 23.00
CA THR A 266 -30.63 -3.70 22.38
C THR A 266 -31.39 -2.93 23.47
N ASN A 267 -31.63 -1.64 23.25
CA ASN A 267 -32.35 -0.77 24.20
C ASN A 267 -33.86 -0.70 23.92
N ARG A 268 -34.30 -1.28 22.81
CA ARG A 268 -35.69 -1.40 22.36
C ARG A 268 -35.84 -2.66 21.52
N ASP A 269 -37.08 -2.99 21.16
CA ASP A 269 -37.33 -3.98 20.12
C ASP A 269 -36.72 -3.48 18.82
N THR A 270 -35.91 -4.30 18.18
CA THR A 270 -35.12 -3.87 17.00
C THR A 270 -34.91 -5.00 16.01
N THR A 271 -34.44 -4.67 14.85
CA THR A 271 -34.04 -5.62 13.82
C THR A 271 -32.50 -5.67 13.74
N LEU A 272 -31.95 -6.88 13.75
CA LEU A 272 -30.54 -7.15 13.58
C LEU A 272 -30.28 -7.72 12.19
N ALA A 273 -29.32 -7.16 11.46
CA ALA A 273 -28.84 -7.65 10.17
C ALA A 273 -27.47 -8.32 10.33
N LEU A 274 -27.30 -9.49 9.75
CA LEU A 274 -26.03 -10.24 9.74
C LEU A 274 -25.27 -9.94 8.47
N VAL A 275 -24.01 -9.53 8.61
CA VAL A 275 -23.08 -9.25 7.50
C VAL A 275 -22.02 -10.36 7.48
N PRO A 276 -21.83 -11.08 6.35
CA PRO A 276 -20.94 -12.24 6.25
C PRO A 276 -19.48 -11.85 5.96
N LEU A 277 -18.94 -10.96 6.76
CA LEU A 277 -17.55 -10.50 6.75
C LEU A 277 -17.06 -10.39 8.19
N GLY A 278 -15.90 -10.95 8.47
CA GLY A 278 -15.32 -10.96 9.80
C GLY A 278 -13.80 -10.75 9.80
N TYR A 279 -13.15 -11.01 10.93
CA TYR A 279 -11.71 -10.74 11.02
C TYR A 279 -10.85 -11.70 10.17
N ALA A 280 -11.36 -12.87 9.78
CA ALA A 280 -10.69 -13.76 8.84
C ALA A 280 -10.73 -13.22 7.38
N ASP A 281 -11.62 -12.29 7.10
CA ASP A 281 -11.75 -11.61 5.81
C ASP A 281 -10.95 -10.29 5.76
N GLY A 282 -10.42 -9.86 6.92
CA GLY A 282 -9.66 -8.62 7.05
C GLY A 282 -10.38 -7.52 7.82
N ILE A 283 -11.58 -7.76 8.38
CA ILE A 283 -12.30 -6.74 9.16
C ILE A 283 -11.65 -6.61 10.54
N PRO A 284 -11.20 -5.41 10.97
CA PRO A 284 -10.56 -5.24 12.25
C PRO A 284 -11.49 -5.59 13.42
N ARG A 285 -11.06 -6.53 14.31
CA ARG A 285 -11.83 -6.84 15.51
C ARG A 285 -11.93 -5.64 16.45
N GLN A 286 -10.96 -4.73 16.43
CA GLN A 286 -10.95 -3.50 17.19
C GLN A 286 -12.07 -2.52 16.79
N ALA A 287 -12.61 -2.63 15.57
CA ALA A 287 -13.75 -1.84 15.12
C ALA A 287 -15.11 -2.33 15.69
N SER A 288 -15.12 -3.34 16.55
CA SER A 288 -16.33 -3.80 17.26
C SER A 288 -17.08 -2.64 17.92
N GLY A 289 -18.37 -2.52 17.68
CA GLY A 289 -19.23 -1.45 18.19
C GLY A 289 -18.97 -0.06 17.58
N ARG A 290 -18.07 0.07 16.59
CA ARG A 290 -17.67 1.38 16.03
C ARG A 290 -17.57 1.42 14.51
N GLY A 291 -17.34 0.28 13.86
CA GLY A 291 -17.17 0.21 12.40
C GLY A 291 -18.41 0.70 11.65
N PRO A 292 -18.29 1.70 10.75
CA PRO A 292 -19.44 2.21 10.02
C PRO A 292 -19.78 1.32 8.83
N VAL A 293 -21.08 1.20 8.50
CA VAL A 293 -21.56 0.57 7.27
C VAL A 293 -22.72 1.36 6.68
N VAL A 294 -22.99 1.16 5.40
CA VAL A 294 -24.21 1.65 4.75
C VAL A 294 -25.00 0.47 4.21
N ILE A 295 -26.31 0.42 4.51
CA ILE A 295 -27.29 -0.53 3.97
C ILE A 295 -28.43 0.29 3.38
N ASN A 296 -28.80 0.05 2.11
CA ASN A 296 -29.87 0.78 1.44
C ASN A 296 -29.76 2.31 1.57
N GLY A 297 -28.55 2.86 1.47
CA GLY A 297 -28.28 4.31 1.59
C GLY A 297 -28.36 4.87 3.01
N GLN A 298 -28.66 4.04 4.03
CA GLN A 298 -28.67 4.44 5.42
C GLN A 298 -27.41 3.99 6.14
N ARG A 299 -26.87 4.88 6.99
CA ARG A 299 -25.65 4.62 7.75
C ARG A 299 -25.95 3.98 9.09
N PHE A 300 -25.22 2.92 9.41
CA PHE A 300 -25.28 2.16 10.64
C PHE A 300 -23.88 1.92 11.20
N THR A 301 -23.85 1.26 12.38
CA THR A 301 -22.59 0.88 13.06
C THR A 301 -22.64 -0.59 13.43
N VAL A 302 -21.50 -1.25 13.39
CA VAL A 302 -21.35 -2.62 13.90
C VAL A 302 -21.90 -2.72 15.33
N ALA A 303 -22.79 -3.66 15.58
CA ALA A 303 -23.38 -3.92 16.90
C ALA A 303 -22.69 -5.11 17.57
N GLY A 304 -22.01 -4.86 18.69
CA GLY A 304 -21.25 -5.88 19.41
C GLY A 304 -19.93 -6.25 18.74
N ARG A 305 -19.39 -7.43 19.07
CA ARG A 305 -18.06 -7.85 18.60
C ARG A 305 -18.09 -8.38 17.17
N VAL A 306 -17.09 -7.99 16.38
CA VAL A 306 -16.78 -8.66 15.11
C VAL A 306 -16.28 -10.06 15.40
N ALA A 307 -16.92 -11.07 14.78
CA ALA A 307 -16.53 -12.48 14.85
C ALA A 307 -15.58 -12.86 13.71
N MET A 308 -15.19 -14.13 13.63
CA MET A 308 -14.25 -14.62 12.62
C MET A 308 -14.77 -14.40 11.20
N ASP A 309 -16.03 -14.73 10.95
CA ASP A 309 -16.61 -14.79 9.60
C ASP A 309 -17.75 -13.80 9.39
N GLN A 310 -18.14 -13.04 10.41
CA GLN A 310 -19.35 -12.21 10.37
C GLN A 310 -19.39 -11.16 11.47
N PHE A 311 -20.21 -10.14 11.26
CA PHE A 311 -20.63 -9.19 12.30
C PHE A 311 -22.11 -8.86 12.18
N VAL A 312 -22.66 -8.20 13.19
CA VAL A 312 -24.07 -7.83 13.27
C VAL A 312 -24.19 -6.31 13.22
N VAL A 313 -25.27 -5.83 12.62
CA VAL A 313 -25.67 -4.42 12.60
C VAL A 313 -27.06 -4.30 13.21
N ASP A 314 -27.25 -3.37 14.15
CA ASP A 314 -28.58 -3.02 14.67
C ASP A 314 -29.17 -1.95 13.72
N VAL A 315 -30.16 -2.36 12.93
CA VAL A 315 -30.79 -1.50 11.93
C VAL A 315 -32.08 -0.86 12.43
N GLY A 316 -32.48 -1.13 13.68
CA GLY A 316 -33.67 -0.55 14.27
C GLY A 316 -34.96 -1.01 13.57
N ASP A 317 -35.73 -0.01 13.12
CA ASP A 317 -36.96 -0.20 12.36
C ASP A 317 -36.75 0.08 10.85
N ALA A 318 -35.47 0.23 10.41
CA ALA A 318 -35.18 0.39 9.00
C ALA A 318 -35.56 -0.88 8.22
N HIS A 319 -36.07 -0.66 6.99
CA HIS A 319 -36.44 -1.77 6.12
C HIS A 319 -35.17 -2.36 5.49
N VAL A 320 -34.70 -3.49 6.06
CA VAL A 320 -33.54 -4.26 5.61
C VAL A 320 -33.96 -5.71 5.44
N ALA A 321 -33.61 -6.30 4.31
CA ALA A 321 -33.93 -7.67 3.92
C ALA A 321 -32.67 -8.49 3.64
N VAL A 322 -32.79 -9.81 3.67
CA VAL A 322 -31.74 -10.72 3.20
C VAL A 322 -31.47 -10.45 1.72
N GLY A 323 -30.20 -10.31 1.36
CA GLY A 323 -29.76 -9.99 0.01
C GLY A 323 -29.54 -8.50 -0.24
N ASP A 324 -29.95 -7.61 0.69
CA ASP A 324 -29.65 -6.19 0.56
C ASP A 324 -28.14 -5.94 0.60
N GLU A 325 -27.68 -4.96 -0.18
CA GLU A 325 -26.25 -4.58 -0.22
C GLU A 325 -25.85 -3.90 1.08
N VAL A 326 -24.73 -4.32 1.63
CA VAL A 326 -24.02 -3.64 2.70
C VAL A 326 -22.65 -3.20 2.21
N VAL A 327 -22.38 -1.89 2.25
CA VAL A 327 -21.08 -1.30 1.90
C VAL A 327 -20.33 -0.97 3.20
N LEU A 328 -19.13 -1.55 3.34
CA LEU A 328 -18.29 -1.31 4.50
C LEU A 328 -17.43 -0.06 4.29
N PHE A 329 -16.76 0.04 3.15
CA PHE A 329 -16.05 1.26 2.74
C PHE A 329 -15.91 1.33 1.22
N GLY A 330 -15.68 2.54 0.73
CA GLY A 330 -15.51 2.84 -0.69
C GLY A 330 -15.15 4.32 -0.89
N ASP A 331 -15.59 4.89 -1.99
CA ASP A 331 -15.48 6.33 -2.26
C ASP A 331 -16.54 7.10 -1.44
N PRO A 332 -16.14 7.92 -0.45
CA PRO A 332 -17.09 8.65 0.40
C PRO A 332 -17.91 9.69 -0.37
N THR A 333 -17.51 10.12 -1.56
CA THR A 333 -18.29 11.02 -2.39
C THR A 333 -19.59 10.38 -2.87
N LEU A 334 -19.69 9.05 -2.81
CA LEU A 334 -20.88 8.25 -3.10
C LEU A 334 -21.78 8.01 -1.87
N GLY A 335 -21.49 8.65 -0.74
CA GLY A 335 -22.29 8.53 0.50
C GLY A 335 -22.01 7.27 1.31
N VAL A 336 -20.92 6.54 1.02
CA VAL A 336 -20.49 5.35 1.76
C VAL A 336 -19.33 5.68 2.72
N PRO A 337 -19.05 4.83 3.73
CA PRO A 337 -17.90 5.05 4.61
C PRO A 337 -16.58 4.96 3.83
N SER A 338 -15.56 5.67 4.32
CA SER A 338 -14.20 5.57 3.80
C SER A 338 -13.38 4.51 4.55
N ALA A 339 -12.28 4.04 3.94
CA ALA A 339 -11.29 3.21 4.62
C ALA A 339 -10.66 3.95 5.81
N THR A 340 -10.54 5.29 5.76
CA THR A 340 -10.06 6.11 6.88
C THR A 340 -11.01 6.09 8.07
N GLU A 341 -12.34 6.09 7.86
CA GLU A 341 -13.30 5.97 8.96
C GLU A 341 -13.20 4.59 9.64
N TRP A 342 -12.98 3.52 8.88
CA TRP A 342 -12.69 2.20 9.44
C TRP A 342 -11.37 2.16 10.19
N ALA A 343 -10.34 2.83 9.69
CA ALA A 343 -9.06 2.98 10.36
C ALA A 343 -9.23 3.68 11.72
N ASN A 344 -9.97 4.79 11.75
CA ASN A 344 -10.27 5.53 12.98
C ASN A 344 -11.06 4.66 13.99
N ALA A 345 -12.06 3.91 13.51
CA ALA A 345 -12.82 2.98 14.34
C ALA A 345 -11.96 1.86 14.93
N ALA A 346 -10.89 1.47 14.26
CA ALA A 346 -9.95 0.43 14.68
C ALA A 346 -8.66 0.97 15.33
N SER A 347 -8.49 2.28 15.44
CA SER A 347 -7.27 2.95 15.96
C SER A 347 -6.01 2.55 15.17
N THR A 348 -6.12 2.60 13.85
CA THR A 348 -5.04 2.29 12.90
C THR A 348 -5.08 3.26 11.70
N ILE A 349 -4.38 2.92 10.60
CA ILE A 349 -4.30 3.72 9.38
C ILE A 349 -5.02 3.05 8.21
N ASN A 350 -5.47 3.85 7.24
CA ASN A 350 -6.19 3.37 6.05
C ASN A 350 -5.39 2.36 5.21
N TYR A 351 -4.05 2.45 5.23
CA TYR A 351 -3.15 1.47 4.61
C TYR A 351 -3.42 0.05 5.12
N GLU A 352 -3.54 -0.11 6.45
CA GLU A 352 -3.79 -1.41 7.07
C GLU A 352 -5.19 -1.93 6.72
N ILE A 353 -6.19 -1.06 6.64
CA ILE A 353 -7.56 -1.45 6.31
C ILE A 353 -7.62 -2.13 4.94
N VAL A 354 -7.05 -1.51 3.90
CA VAL A 354 -7.11 -2.08 2.55
C VAL A 354 -6.15 -3.24 2.36
N ALA A 355 -4.92 -3.16 2.89
CA ALA A 355 -3.90 -4.18 2.72
C ALA A 355 -4.23 -5.52 3.41
N ARG A 356 -5.04 -5.48 4.47
CA ARG A 356 -5.40 -6.68 5.23
C ARG A 356 -6.60 -7.46 4.69
N ILE A 357 -7.31 -6.95 3.65
CA ILE A 357 -8.41 -7.69 3.03
C ILE A 357 -7.87 -9.01 2.49
N GLY A 358 -8.37 -10.12 3.07
CA GLY A 358 -7.85 -11.46 2.86
C GLY A 358 -8.23 -12.07 1.51
N ASN A 359 -7.59 -13.18 1.16
CA ASN A 359 -7.87 -13.88 -0.11
C ASN A 359 -9.24 -14.57 -0.14
N ARG A 360 -9.93 -14.68 1.01
CA ARG A 360 -11.32 -15.17 1.08
C ARG A 360 -12.32 -14.21 0.42
N VAL A 361 -11.96 -12.92 0.33
CA VAL A 361 -12.78 -11.90 -0.33
C VAL A 361 -12.36 -11.83 -1.80
N PRO A 362 -13.21 -12.24 -2.76
CA PRO A 362 -12.89 -12.12 -4.17
C PRO A 362 -12.67 -10.66 -4.58
N ARG A 363 -11.74 -10.43 -5.52
CA ARG A 363 -11.56 -9.13 -6.18
C ARG A 363 -12.27 -9.17 -7.52
N SER A 364 -13.13 -8.18 -7.77
CA SER A 364 -13.68 -7.92 -9.10
C SER A 364 -13.06 -6.61 -9.63
N ASN A 365 -12.65 -6.62 -10.89
CA ASN A 365 -12.10 -5.45 -11.56
C ASN A 365 -13.20 -4.79 -12.39
N SER A 366 -13.41 -3.49 -12.22
CA SER A 366 -14.33 -2.66 -12.98
C SER A 366 -13.61 -1.48 -13.65
#